data_8882972819019f5f3e55f7818c2d1e39
#
_entry.id   8882972819019f5f3e55f7818c2d1e39
#
_cell.length_a   1.000
_cell.length_b   1.000
_cell.length_c   1.000
_cell.angle_alpha   90.00
_cell.angle_beta   90.00
_cell.angle_gamma   90.00
#
_symmetry.space_group_name_H-M   'P 1'
#
loop_
_entity.id
_entity.type
_entity.pdbx_description
1 polymer ?
#
loop_
_entity_poly.entity_id
_entity_poly.type
_entity_poly.pdbx_seq_one_letter_code
_entity_poly.pdbx_strand_id
1 'polypeptide(L)'
;MQIIQPPRVEQRPEKTCLGIRVVTPFRGMLRVRDELLAELYPWLASHDIESAGPFFLRLHVIDMEGPMDLEVGVVTTAGIEGDDRVRPGVLPAGGYATLTYVDHARRANKALIEWARDNGVAVDCRNEPSGDAFACRYEAYITDPRTEPRKTKWEVELNMRVA
;
A
#
# COMPACT_ATOMS: atom_id res chain seq x y z
N MET A 1 -9.71 13.71 -10.51
CA MET A 1 -8.46 13.50 -9.72
C MET A 1 -7.94 14.84 -9.24
N GLN A 2 -7.65 14.91 -7.96
CA GLN A 2 -7.02 16.08 -7.36
C GLN A 2 -5.66 15.67 -6.80
N ILE A 3 -4.60 16.31 -7.26
CA ILE A 3 -3.25 16.09 -6.73
C ILE A 3 -3.06 16.98 -5.50
N ILE A 4 -2.83 16.35 -4.36
CA ILE A 4 -2.56 17.04 -3.08
C ILE A 4 -1.06 17.31 -2.95
N GLN A 5 -0.24 16.32 -3.29
CA GLN A 5 1.22 16.43 -3.32
C GLN A 5 1.71 15.90 -4.67
N PRO A 6 2.46 16.71 -5.44
CA PRO A 6 2.94 16.27 -6.76
C PRO A 6 3.97 15.14 -6.66
N PRO A 7 4.22 14.44 -7.78
CA PRO A 7 5.22 13.37 -7.81
C PRO A 7 6.60 13.87 -7.39
N ARG A 8 7.29 13.07 -6.59
CA ARG A 8 8.64 13.34 -6.10
C ARG A 8 9.30 12.06 -5.60
N VAL A 9 10.58 12.11 -5.32
CA VAL A 9 11.29 11.04 -4.60
C VAL A 9 11.56 11.53 -3.19
N GLU A 10 11.20 10.70 -2.19
CA GLU A 10 11.49 10.96 -0.78
C GLU A 10 12.29 9.81 -0.18
N GLN A 11 13.25 10.13 0.66
CA GLN A 11 13.93 9.16 1.51
C GLN A 11 13.05 8.87 2.73
N ARG A 12 12.85 7.58 3.03
CA ARG A 12 12.00 7.14 4.13
C ARG A 12 12.70 6.14 5.02
N PRO A 13 12.50 6.24 6.34
CA PRO A 13 12.99 5.24 7.26
C PRO A 13 12.17 3.96 7.15
N GLU A 14 12.75 2.86 7.64
CA GLU A 14 12.02 1.61 7.82
C GLU A 14 10.84 1.81 8.76
N LYS A 15 9.71 1.18 8.45
CA LYS A 15 8.52 1.18 9.31
C LYS A 15 8.08 -0.25 9.58
N THR A 16 7.76 -0.55 10.83
CA THR A 16 7.14 -1.82 11.19
C THR A 16 5.64 -1.77 10.99
N CYS A 17 5.06 -2.90 10.67
CA CYS A 17 3.63 -3.01 10.38
C CYS A 17 3.07 -4.37 10.77
N LEU A 18 1.75 -4.45 10.80
CA LEU A 18 0.99 -5.69 10.87
C LEU A 18 0.10 -5.77 9.64
N GLY A 19 -0.02 -6.93 9.04
CA GLY A 19 -0.83 -7.08 7.83
C GLY A 19 -1.38 -8.46 7.60
N ILE A 20 -2.37 -8.51 6.74
CA ILE A 20 -2.99 -9.73 6.22
C ILE A 20 -2.61 -9.83 4.74
N ARG A 21 -1.91 -10.91 4.38
CA ARG A 21 -1.43 -11.14 3.01
C ARG A 21 -2.22 -12.24 2.35
N VAL A 22 -2.70 -11.97 1.13
CA VAL A 22 -3.52 -12.92 0.36
C VAL A 22 -3.12 -12.90 -1.10
N VAL A 23 -3.49 -13.96 -1.81
CA VAL A 23 -3.41 -14.04 -3.26
C VAL A 23 -4.83 -13.97 -3.80
N THR A 24 -5.09 -13.05 -4.73
CA THR A 24 -6.43 -12.79 -5.26
C THR A 24 -6.33 -12.29 -6.71
N PRO A 25 -7.33 -12.51 -7.56
CA PRO A 25 -7.34 -11.92 -8.89
C PRO A 25 -7.33 -10.40 -8.85
N PHE A 26 -6.77 -9.78 -9.87
CA PHE A 26 -6.79 -8.32 -10.03
C PHE A 26 -8.23 -7.78 -9.99
N ARG A 27 -9.14 -8.48 -10.69
CA ARG A 27 -10.55 -8.12 -10.69
C ARG A 27 -11.16 -8.35 -9.31
N GLY A 28 -11.73 -7.29 -8.73
CA GLY A 28 -12.30 -7.34 -7.39
C GLY A 28 -11.30 -7.10 -6.27
N MET A 29 -10.07 -6.70 -6.58
CA MET A 29 -9.01 -6.41 -5.62
C MET A 29 -9.45 -5.40 -4.56
N LEU A 30 -10.15 -4.34 -4.95
CA LEU A 30 -10.57 -3.30 -4.00
C LEU A 30 -11.65 -3.81 -3.03
N ARG A 31 -12.50 -4.74 -3.44
CA ARG A 31 -13.43 -5.40 -2.53
C ARG A 31 -12.69 -6.27 -1.52
N VAL A 32 -11.68 -7.01 -1.96
CA VAL A 32 -10.83 -7.81 -1.07
C VAL A 32 -10.10 -6.90 -0.07
N ARG A 33 -9.57 -5.76 -0.52
CA ARG A 33 -8.98 -4.75 0.37
C ARG A 33 -9.97 -4.35 1.47
N ASP A 34 -11.20 -4.03 1.11
CA ASP A 34 -12.22 -3.60 2.06
C ASP A 34 -12.56 -4.71 3.07
N GLU A 35 -12.67 -5.94 2.60
CA GLU A 35 -12.90 -7.11 3.46
C GLU A 35 -11.75 -7.33 4.44
N LEU A 36 -10.51 -7.19 3.99
CA LEU A 36 -9.34 -7.36 4.84
C LEU A 36 -9.18 -6.22 5.85
N LEU A 37 -9.50 -4.99 5.48
CA LEU A 37 -9.57 -3.88 6.44
C LEU A 37 -10.62 -4.16 7.52
N ALA A 38 -11.81 -4.62 7.13
CA ALA A 38 -12.87 -4.95 8.07
C ALA A 38 -12.50 -6.11 9.00
N GLU A 39 -11.63 -7.01 8.56
CA GLU A 39 -11.08 -8.09 9.40
C GLU A 39 -10.00 -7.57 10.36
N LEU A 40 -9.15 -6.65 9.89
CA LEU A 40 -8.03 -6.12 10.65
C LEU A 40 -8.47 -5.22 11.82
N TYR A 41 -9.50 -4.39 11.62
CA TYR A 41 -9.94 -3.46 12.66
C TYR A 41 -10.30 -4.13 13.99
N PRO A 42 -11.18 -5.16 14.04
CA PRO A 42 -11.50 -5.82 15.30
C PRO A 42 -10.33 -6.62 15.87
N TRP A 43 -9.44 -7.12 15.03
CA TRP A 43 -8.23 -7.79 15.49
C TRP A 43 -7.34 -6.84 16.28
N LEU A 44 -7.10 -5.64 15.77
CA LEU A 44 -6.33 -4.60 16.47
C LEU A 44 -6.98 -4.21 17.78
N ALA A 45 -8.29 -4.01 17.77
CA ALA A 45 -9.05 -3.65 18.99
C ALA A 45 -8.97 -4.73 20.06
N SER A 46 -9.10 -6.01 19.68
CA SER A 46 -9.06 -7.13 20.62
C SER A 46 -7.67 -7.37 21.23
N HIS A 47 -6.61 -6.87 20.57
CA HIS A 47 -5.22 -6.98 21.05
C HIS A 47 -4.70 -5.68 21.64
N ASP A 48 -5.56 -4.66 21.84
CA ASP A 48 -5.21 -3.34 22.36
C ASP A 48 -4.08 -2.67 21.59
N ILE A 49 -4.07 -2.83 20.26
CA ILE A 49 -3.06 -2.24 19.39
C ILE A 49 -3.61 -1.02 18.71
N GLU A 50 -2.93 0.11 18.87
CA GLU A 50 -3.23 1.35 18.17
C GLU A 50 -2.35 1.50 16.93
N SER A 51 -2.88 2.16 15.90
CA SER A 51 -2.08 2.50 14.73
C SER A 51 -1.02 3.55 15.09
N ALA A 52 0.20 3.35 14.61
CA ALA A 52 1.28 4.33 14.72
C ALA A 52 1.52 5.07 13.40
N GLY A 53 0.70 4.80 12.41
CA GLY A 53 0.71 5.39 11.08
C GLY A 53 -0.48 4.92 10.27
N PRO A 54 -0.48 5.14 8.95
CA PRO A 54 -1.64 4.85 8.12
C PRO A 54 -1.90 3.36 7.93
N PHE A 55 -3.17 3.02 7.63
CA PHE A 55 -3.52 1.78 6.97
C PHE A 55 -3.03 1.83 5.53
N PHE A 56 -2.75 0.66 4.94
CA PHE A 56 -2.18 0.60 3.60
C PHE A 56 -2.62 -0.66 2.85
N LEU A 57 -2.50 -0.59 1.53
CA LEU A 57 -2.56 -1.73 0.62
C LEU A 57 -1.19 -1.86 -0.06
N ARG A 58 -0.49 -2.96 0.19
CA ARG A 58 0.80 -3.26 -0.45
C ARG A 58 0.60 -4.27 -1.57
N LEU A 59 1.19 -3.97 -2.72
CA LEU A 59 1.16 -4.81 -3.90
C LEU A 59 2.52 -5.48 -4.05
N HIS A 60 2.62 -6.73 -3.59
CA HIS A 60 3.87 -7.51 -3.67
C HIS A 60 4.13 -7.99 -5.09
N VAL A 61 3.13 -8.57 -5.73
CA VAL A 61 3.20 -9.04 -7.12
C VAL A 61 1.93 -8.62 -7.85
N ILE A 62 2.11 -7.95 -8.98
CA ILE A 62 1.00 -7.53 -9.83
C ILE A 62 0.99 -8.36 -11.11
N ASP A 63 -0.12 -9.07 -11.34
CA ASP A 63 -0.45 -9.70 -12.60
C ASP A 63 -1.90 -9.31 -12.93
N MET A 64 -2.09 -8.46 -13.93
CA MET A 64 -3.42 -7.96 -14.27
C MET A 64 -4.34 -9.02 -14.89
N GLU A 65 -3.78 -10.12 -15.37
CA GLU A 65 -4.49 -11.23 -16.01
C GLU A 65 -4.55 -12.49 -15.14
N GLY A 66 -3.90 -12.47 -14.00
CA GLY A 66 -3.78 -13.61 -13.11
C GLY A 66 -3.89 -13.26 -11.65
N PRO A 67 -3.39 -14.14 -10.77
CA PRO A 67 -3.39 -13.89 -9.33
C PRO A 67 -2.40 -12.80 -8.96
N MET A 68 -2.81 -11.94 -8.03
CA MET A 68 -1.98 -10.91 -7.43
C MET A 68 -1.69 -11.25 -5.98
N ASP A 69 -0.47 -10.93 -5.53
CA ASP A 69 -0.06 -11.06 -4.15
C ASP A 69 -0.14 -9.68 -3.49
N LEU A 70 -1.07 -9.51 -2.58
CA LEU A 70 -1.29 -8.25 -1.90
C LEU A 70 -1.37 -8.41 -0.38
N GLU A 71 -1.17 -7.31 0.32
CA GLU A 71 -1.24 -7.24 1.77
C GLU A 71 -1.95 -5.98 2.21
N VAL A 72 -2.92 -6.13 3.10
CA VAL A 72 -3.58 -5.00 3.78
C VAL A 72 -3.03 -4.93 5.19
N GLY A 73 -2.58 -3.77 5.59
CA GLY A 73 -1.94 -3.63 6.89
C GLY A 73 -2.05 -2.24 7.50
N VAL A 74 -1.35 -2.08 8.59
CA VAL A 74 -1.26 -0.82 9.32
C VAL A 74 0.13 -0.66 9.90
N VAL A 75 0.66 0.56 9.84
CA VAL A 75 1.93 0.89 10.50
C VAL A 75 1.74 0.87 12.01
N THR A 76 2.63 0.17 12.70
CA THR A 76 2.59 -0.02 14.16
C THR A 76 3.94 0.29 14.78
N THR A 77 4.00 0.32 16.11
CA THR A 77 5.26 0.28 16.84
C THR A 77 5.93 -1.10 16.68
N ALA A 78 7.23 -1.17 16.91
CA ALA A 78 8.00 -2.40 16.79
C ALA A 78 7.68 -3.39 17.92
N GLY A 79 7.97 -4.68 17.67
CA GLY A 79 7.89 -5.72 18.68
C GLY A 79 6.51 -6.29 18.96
N ILE A 80 5.54 -6.03 18.11
CA ILE A 80 4.20 -6.60 18.24
C ILE A 80 4.16 -7.97 17.58
N GLU A 81 3.67 -8.97 18.32
CA GLU A 81 3.47 -10.31 17.80
C GLU A 81 2.15 -10.41 17.04
N GLY A 82 2.15 -11.16 15.94
CA GLY A 82 0.97 -11.51 15.19
C GLY A 82 0.48 -12.93 15.49
N ASP A 83 -0.37 -13.41 14.60
CA ASP A 83 -0.82 -14.80 14.59
C ASP A 83 -0.69 -15.38 13.17
N ASP A 84 -1.36 -16.47 12.87
CA ASP A 84 -1.29 -17.09 11.53
C ASP A 84 -1.91 -16.23 10.42
N ARG A 85 -2.78 -15.30 10.78
CA ARG A 85 -3.53 -14.46 9.83
C ARG A 85 -2.98 -13.05 9.77
N VAL A 86 -2.78 -12.39 10.92
CA VAL A 86 -2.23 -11.03 11.01
C VAL A 86 -0.76 -11.14 11.42
N ARG A 87 0.13 -10.78 10.52
CA ARG A 87 1.57 -11.02 10.69
C ARG A 87 2.36 -9.72 10.70
N PRO A 88 3.41 -9.66 11.52
CA PRO A 88 4.34 -8.53 11.50
C PRO A 88 5.13 -8.50 10.20
N GLY A 89 5.43 -7.30 9.74
CA GLY A 89 6.22 -7.06 8.54
C GLY A 89 6.93 -5.72 8.60
N VAL A 90 7.57 -5.39 7.50
CA VAL A 90 8.38 -4.18 7.38
C VAL A 90 8.10 -3.51 6.04
N LEU A 91 7.90 -2.20 6.09
CA LEU A 91 8.02 -1.34 4.92
C LEU A 91 9.48 -0.85 4.91
N PRO A 92 10.30 -1.31 3.95
CA PRO A 92 11.76 -1.09 4.01
C PRO A 92 12.15 0.38 3.87
N ALA A 93 13.27 0.74 4.46
CA ALA A 93 13.90 2.04 4.26
C ALA A 93 14.35 2.18 2.81
N GLY A 94 14.42 3.40 2.32
CA GLY A 94 14.95 3.72 1.00
C GLY A 94 14.28 4.94 0.38
N GLY A 95 14.63 5.19 -0.88
CA GLY A 95 13.98 6.20 -1.69
C GLY A 95 12.67 5.67 -2.24
N TYR A 96 11.64 6.51 -2.26
CA TYR A 96 10.33 6.18 -2.78
C TYR A 96 9.87 7.26 -3.77
N ALA A 97 9.44 6.84 -4.95
CA ALA A 97 8.62 7.69 -5.80
C ALA A 97 7.24 7.75 -5.19
N THR A 98 6.74 8.96 -4.95
CA THR A 98 5.50 9.17 -4.20
C THR A 98 4.65 10.28 -4.79
N LEU A 99 3.34 10.18 -4.61
CA LEU A 99 2.34 11.15 -5.03
C LEU A 99 1.14 10.99 -4.11
N THR A 100 0.55 12.10 -3.66
CA THR A 100 -0.68 12.07 -2.87
C THR A 100 -1.84 12.68 -3.66
N TYR A 101 -2.98 11.99 -3.65
CA TYR A 101 -4.14 12.37 -4.46
C TYR A 101 -5.46 12.12 -3.74
N VAL A 102 -6.52 12.69 -4.28
CA VAL A 102 -7.90 12.38 -3.93
C VAL A 102 -8.62 11.98 -5.21
N ASP A 103 -9.32 10.84 -5.15
CA ASP A 103 -10.14 10.29 -6.23
C ASP A 103 -9.39 9.92 -7.52
N HIS A 104 -9.89 8.92 -8.23
CA HIS A 104 -9.34 8.41 -9.49
C HIS A 104 -7.96 7.75 -9.34
N ALA A 105 -7.89 6.67 -8.57
CA ALA A 105 -6.67 5.89 -8.29
C ALA A 105 -5.91 5.48 -9.56
N ARG A 106 -6.62 5.05 -10.59
CA ARG A 106 -6.01 4.61 -11.84
C ARG A 106 -5.23 5.73 -12.53
N ARG A 107 -5.81 6.93 -12.57
CA ARG A 107 -5.15 8.11 -13.15
C ARG A 107 -3.94 8.53 -12.33
N ALA A 108 -4.06 8.47 -11.01
CA ALA A 108 -2.97 8.83 -10.10
C ALA A 108 -1.77 7.86 -10.24
N ASN A 109 -2.04 6.57 -10.29
CA ASN A 109 -1.00 5.56 -10.53
C ASN A 109 -0.30 5.78 -11.86
N LYS A 110 -1.07 6.02 -12.93
CA LYS A 110 -0.52 6.32 -14.24
C LYS A 110 0.36 7.58 -14.22
N ALA A 111 -0.10 8.64 -13.56
CA ALA A 111 0.65 9.89 -13.45
C ALA A 111 2.00 9.67 -12.75
N LEU A 112 2.03 8.90 -11.67
CA LEU A 112 3.29 8.61 -10.95
C LEU A 112 4.25 7.77 -11.81
N ILE A 113 3.75 6.74 -12.48
CA ILE A 113 4.55 5.87 -13.35
C ILE A 113 5.16 6.67 -14.50
N GLU A 114 4.36 7.49 -15.16
CA GLU A 114 4.83 8.34 -16.26
C GLU A 114 5.86 9.37 -15.80
N TRP A 115 5.61 10.00 -14.66
CA TRP A 115 6.56 10.93 -14.06
C TRP A 115 7.90 10.27 -13.76
N ALA A 116 7.89 9.08 -13.14
CA ALA A 116 9.11 8.34 -12.84
C ALA A 116 9.90 8.04 -14.12
N ARG A 117 9.23 7.53 -15.15
CA ARG A 117 9.84 7.26 -16.44
C ARG A 117 10.46 8.52 -17.06
N ASP A 118 9.70 9.62 -17.08
CA ASP A 118 10.13 10.87 -17.71
C ASP A 118 11.28 11.56 -16.97
N ASN A 119 11.45 11.26 -15.69
CA ASN A 119 12.50 11.81 -14.85
C ASN A 119 13.64 10.83 -14.57
N GLY A 120 13.69 9.71 -15.26
CA GLY A 120 14.76 8.72 -15.11
C GLY A 120 14.78 8.03 -13.75
N VAL A 121 13.64 7.95 -13.08
CA VAL A 121 13.50 7.28 -11.79
C VAL A 121 13.11 5.81 -12.03
N ALA A 122 14.01 4.91 -11.71
CA ALA A 122 13.79 3.47 -11.87
C ALA A 122 13.12 2.90 -10.61
N VAL A 123 11.94 2.31 -10.79
CA VAL A 123 11.25 1.59 -9.72
C VAL A 123 11.90 0.24 -9.52
N ASP A 124 12.12 -0.16 -8.26
CA ASP A 124 12.69 -1.46 -7.90
C ASP A 124 11.63 -2.55 -8.11
N CYS A 125 11.65 -3.11 -9.31
CA CYS A 125 10.67 -4.09 -9.75
C CYS A 125 11.36 -5.16 -10.60
N ARG A 126 10.95 -6.42 -10.44
CA ARG A 126 11.45 -7.54 -11.24
C ARG A 126 10.30 -8.20 -11.97
N ASN A 127 10.52 -8.51 -13.25
CA ASN A 127 9.58 -9.33 -14.01
C ASN A 127 9.81 -10.79 -13.68
N GLU A 128 8.81 -11.44 -13.11
CA GLU A 128 8.83 -12.86 -12.76
C GLU A 128 7.70 -13.59 -13.48
N PRO A 129 7.75 -14.94 -13.58
CA PRO A 129 6.66 -15.72 -14.20
C PRO A 129 5.29 -15.47 -13.54
N SER A 130 5.27 -15.13 -12.26
CA SER A 130 4.05 -14.80 -11.49
C SER A 130 3.55 -13.38 -11.69
N GLY A 131 4.33 -12.52 -12.37
CA GLY A 131 3.99 -11.11 -12.59
C GLY A 131 5.12 -10.17 -12.19
N ASP A 132 4.79 -8.89 -12.04
CA ASP A 132 5.75 -7.86 -11.64
C ASP A 132 5.89 -7.85 -10.12
N ALA A 133 7.08 -8.24 -9.64
CA ALA A 133 7.41 -8.30 -8.21
C ALA A 133 8.10 -7.02 -7.77
N PHE A 134 7.47 -6.27 -6.88
CA PHE A 134 7.99 -5.00 -6.37
C PHE A 134 8.74 -5.20 -5.06
N ALA A 135 9.88 -4.53 -4.91
CA ALA A 135 10.59 -4.50 -3.64
C ALA A 135 9.72 -3.91 -2.54
N CYS A 136 9.04 -2.79 -2.83
CA CYS A 136 7.96 -2.27 -2.00
C CYS A 136 7.11 -1.29 -2.81
N ARG A 137 5.86 -1.63 -3.02
CA ARG A 137 4.87 -0.75 -3.63
C ARG A 137 3.61 -0.81 -2.79
N TYR A 138 3.18 0.35 -2.29
CA TYR A 138 1.96 0.41 -1.47
C TYR A 138 1.26 1.75 -1.60
N GLU A 139 -0.03 1.75 -1.34
CA GLU A 139 -0.82 2.96 -1.16
C GLU A 139 -1.19 3.09 0.31
N ALA A 140 -0.88 4.26 0.88
CA ALA A 140 -1.17 4.58 2.27
C ALA A 140 -2.43 5.45 2.33
N TYR A 141 -3.36 5.08 3.19
CA TYR A 141 -4.60 5.82 3.40
C TYR A 141 -4.36 6.88 4.47
N ILE A 142 -4.03 8.10 4.03
CA ILE A 142 -3.77 9.24 4.92
C ILE A 142 -5.05 9.60 5.67
N THR A 143 -6.19 9.60 4.97
CA THR A 143 -7.50 9.62 5.62
C THR A 143 -7.75 8.25 6.23
N ASP A 144 -8.07 8.21 7.52
CA ASP A 144 -8.38 6.95 8.20
C ASP A 144 -9.66 6.34 7.60
N PRO A 145 -9.60 5.13 7.01
CA PRO A 145 -10.77 4.51 6.40
C PRO A 145 -11.92 4.25 7.37
N ARG A 146 -11.63 4.18 8.67
CA ARG A 146 -12.64 3.96 9.71
C ARG A 146 -13.51 5.18 9.96
N THR A 147 -13.01 6.37 9.62
CA THR A 147 -13.69 7.66 9.92
C THR A 147 -14.39 8.26 8.71
N GLU A 148 -14.01 7.89 7.49
CA GLU A 148 -14.60 8.42 6.25
C GLU A 148 -15.09 7.27 5.35
N PRO A 149 -16.40 7.02 5.29
CA PRO A 149 -16.95 5.95 4.45
C PRO A 149 -16.88 6.24 2.95
N ARG A 150 -16.72 7.51 2.56
CA ARG A 150 -16.68 7.91 1.15
C ARG A 150 -15.27 7.81 0.60
N LYS A 151 -14.97 6.75 -0.12
CA LYS A 151 -13.63 6.48 -0.68
C LYS A 151 -13.15 7.57 -1.63
N THR A 152 -14.08 8.25 -2.32
CA THR A 152 -13.75 9.37 -3.21
C THR A 152 -13.25 10.61 -2.47
N LYS A 153 -13.32 10.62 -1.14
CA LYS A 153 -12.81 11.69 -0.27
C LYS A 153 -11.47 11.35 0.38
N TRP A 154 -11.00 10.12 0.25
CA TRP A 154 -9.75 9.73 0.87
C TRP A 154 -8.55 10.40 0.22
N GLU A 155 -7.66 10.93 1.05
CA GLU A 155 -6.31 11.25 0.64
C GLU A 155 -5.49 9.95 0.66
N VAL A 156 -4.92 9.61 -0.49
CA VAL A 156 -4.15 8.39 -0.69
C VAL A 156 -2.76 8.75 -1.17
N GLU A 157 -1.76 8.18 -0.53
CA GLU A 157 -0.37 8.37 -0.90
C GLU A 157 0.14 7.11 -1.60
N LEU A 158 0.52 7.26 -2.86
CA LEU A 158 1.17 6.20 -3.63
C LEU A 158 2.67 6.19 -3.31
N ASN A 159 3.23 5.00 -3.17
CA ASN A 159 4.64 4.79 -2.84
C ASN A 159 5.21 3.62 -3.63
N MET A 160 6.29 3.88 -4.36
CA MET A 160 7.02 2.84 -5.09
C MET A 160 8.50 2.98 -4.76
N ARG A 161 9.08 1.97 -4.10
CA ARG A 161 10.50 1.99 -3.78
C ARG A 161 11.31 2.05 -5.06
N VAL A 162 12.30 2.94 -5.09
CA VAL A 162 13.18 3.12 -6.24
C VAL A 162 14.41 2.23 -6.12
N ALA A 163 14.94 1.85 -7.26
CA ALA A 163 16.13 1.01 -7.34
C ALA A 163 17.39 1.74 -6.86
#